data_98376c09b005ea314d76746a8d759d19
#
_entry.id   98376c09b005ea314d76746a8d759d19
#
_cell.length_a   1.000
_cell.length_b   1.000
_cell.length_c   1.000
_cell.angle_alpha   90.00
_cell.angle_beta   90.00
_cell.angle_gamma   90.00
#
_symmetry.space_group_name_H-M   'P 1'
#
loop_
_entity.id
_entity.type
_entity.pdbx_description
1 polymer ?
#
loop_
_entity_poly.entity_id
_entity_poly.type
_entity_poly.pdbx_seq_one_letter_code
_entity_poly.pdbx_strand_id
1 'polypeptide(L)'
;QGFGAAVSRSGPIDIPQLGRVILQDGVTVGANSCIDRGAYDDTVIGENTKIDNLVMVGHNCVIGRNNLMAAHTGISGSVTTGDNVMFGGRAGVGDHITIGEGARVAAGAGVLADIPPGETWSGYPAKPIRQSLREAVWLAKQVSSRKGRRES
;
A
#
# COMPACT_ATOMS: atom_id res chain seq x y z
N GLN A 1 17.92 6.15 1.17
CA GLN A 1 18.47 4.79 1.07
C GLN A 1 17.38 3.80 1.43
N GLY A 2 17.21 2.72 0.64
CA GLY A 2 16.24 1.68 0.93
C GLY A 2 16.57 0.91 2.21
N PHE A 3 15.55 0.38 2.86
CA PHE A 3 15.68 -0.48 4.03
C PHE A 3 15.82 -1.93 3.57
N GLY A 4 17.06 -2.37 3.39
CA GLY A 4 17.38 -3.75 3.02
C GLY A 4 18.46 -4.32 3.89
N ALA A 5 18.18 -5.42 4.59
CA ALA A 5 19.15 -6.12 5.42
C ALA A 5 19.03 -7.64 5.22
N ALA A 6 20.18 -8.32 5.18
CA ALA A 6 20.25 -9.77 5.24
C ALA A 6 20.53 -10.22 6.67
N VAL A 7 19.90 -11.32 7.08
CA VAL A 7 20.18 -11.91 8.39
C VAL A 7 21.44 -12.79 8.31
N SER A 8 22.44 -12.50 9.13
CA SER A 8 23.64 -13.32 9.28
C SER A 8 23.73 -13.92 10.68
N ARG A 9 24.70 -14.81 10.90
CA ARG A 9 24.97 -15.37 12.23
C ARG A 9 25.41 -14.31 13.27
N SER A 10 25.94 -13.18 12.80
CA SER A 10 26.41 -12.05 13.65
C SER A 10 25.39 -10.93 13.78
N GLY A 11 24.19 -11.07 13.19
CA GLY A 11 23.13 -10.05 13.17
C GLY A 11 22.81 -9.53 11.77
N PRO A 12 21.96 -8.51 11.64
CA PRO A 12 21.62 -7.90 10.36
C PRO A 12 22.84 -7.27 9.68
N ILE A 13 22.95 -7.45 8.38
CA ILE A 13 23.95 -6.81 7.52
C ILE A 13 23.23 -6.02 6.46
N ASP A 14 23.58 -4.74 6.29
CA ASP A 14 22.98 -3.88 5.27
C ASP A 14 23.27 -4.40 3.86
N ILE A 15 22.23 -4.46 3.04
CA ILE A 15 22.35 -4.75 1.60
C ILE A 15 22.63 -3.43 0.89
N PRO A 16 23.71 -3.32 0.06
CA PRO A 16 23.96 -2.12 -0.71
C PRO A 16 22.76 -1.76 -1.61
N GLN A 17 22.41 -0.48 -1.61
CA GLN A 17 21.30 0.06 -2.40
C GLN A 17 21.91 0.90 -3.54
N LEU A 18 21.98 0.34 -4.75
CA LEU A 18 22.72 0.89 -5.90
C LEU A 18 21.80 1.49 -6.97
N GLY A 19 20.51 1.17 -6.96
CA GLY A 19 19.53 1.71 -7.87
C GLY A 19 19.25 3.20 -7.64
N ARG A 20 18.33 3.76 -8.37
CA ARG A 20 17.95 5.19 -8.33
C ARG A 20 16.48 5.35 -7.95
N VAL A 21 16.07 6.59 -7.71
CA VAL A 21 14.68 7.02 -7.72
C VAL A 21 14.46 7.81 -9.02
N ILE A 22 13.47 7.40 -9.81
CA ILE A 22 13.06 8.09 -11.03
C ILE A 22 11.66 8.66 -10.81
N LEU A 23 11.55 9.98 -10.84
CA LEU A 23 10.27 10.68 -10.87
C LEU A 23 10.00 11.13 -12.29
N GLN A 24 8.92 10.63 -12.89
CA GLN A 24 8.52 11.04 -14.24
C GLN A 24 7.82 12.41 -14.23
N ASP A 25 7.46 12.91 -15.40
CA ASP A 25 6.92 14.26 -15.57
C ASP A 25 5.63 14.48 -14.76
N GLY A 26 5.51 15.66 -14.17
CA GLY A 26 4.33 16.05 -13.43
C GLY A 26 4.11 15.35 -12.06
N VAL A 27 5.05 14.54 -11.59
CA VAL A 27 4.99 13.95 -10.24
C VAL A 27 5.06 15.06 -9.19
N THR A 28 4.22 14.96 -8.16
CA THR A 28 4.25 15.83 -6.99
C THR A 28 4.52 14.98 -5.75
N VAL A 29 5.44 15.44 -4.90
CA VAL A 29 5.79 14.77 -3.64
C VAL A 29 5.57 15.76 -2.48
N GLY A 30 4.69 15.39 -1.57
CA GLY A 30 4.34 16.19 -0.39
C GLY A 30 5.43 16.19 0.68
N ALA A 31 5.26 17.07 1.66
CA ALA A 31 6.24 17.29 2.72
C ALA A 31 6.49 16.03 3.54
N ASN A 32 7.76 15.78 3.88
CA ASN A 32 8.22 14.64 4.66
C ASN A 32 7.87 13.26 4.08
N SER A 33 7.51 13.19 2.80
CA SER A 33 7.38 11.93 2.10
C SER A 33 8.75 11.40 1.70
N CYS A 34 8.94 10.08 1.84
CA CYS A 34 10.18 9.40 1.54
C CYS A 34 9.97 8.40 0.40
N ILE A 35 10.89 8.38 -0.54
CA ILE A 35 10.93 7.40 -1.63
C ILE A 35 12.31 6.77 -1.62
N ASP A 36 12.36 5.47 -1.34
CA ASP A 36 13.61 4.74 -1.27
C ASP A 36 14.13 4.38 -2.68
N ARG A 37 15.42 4.47 -2.85
CA ARG A 37 16.09 3.94 -4.04
C ARG A 37 16.02 2.42 -4.07
N GLY A 38 16.07 1.84 -5.26
CA GLY A 38 16.10 0.40 -5.40
C GLY A 38 17.45 -0.22 -5.03
N ALA A 39 17.46 -1.51 -4.78
CA ALA A 39 18.68 -2.24 -4.46
C ALA A 39 19.61 -2.33 -5.69
N TYR A 40 19.15 -2.91 -6.77
CA TYR A 40 19.86 -2.99 -8.06
C TYR A 40 19.09 -2.28 -9.17
N ASP A 41 17.77 -2.46 -9.22
CA ASP A 41 16.88 -1.77 -10.14
C ASP A 41 16.41 -0.44 -9.56
N ASP A 42 15.76 0.36 -10.37
CA ASP A 42 15.26 1.67 -9.95
C ASP A 42 13.90 1.57 -9.24
N THR A 43 13.61 2.52 -8.35
CA THR A 43 12.25 2.83 -7.91
C THR A 43 11.70 3.89 -8.84
N VAL A 44 10.55 3.62 -9.48
CA VAL A 44 9.97 4.49 -10.52
C VAL A 44 8.60 4.98 -10.08
N ILE A 45 8.39 6.30 -10.17
CA ILE A 45 7.08 6.93 -9.98
C ILE A 45 6.60 7.45 -11.33
N GLY A 46 5.49 6.89 -11.81
CA GLY A 46 4.89 7.20 -13.11
C GLY A 46 4.36 8.63 -13.22
N GLU A 47 4.23 9.10 -14.44
CA GLU A 47 3.81 10.45 -14.81
C GLU A 47 2.57 10.91 -14.05
N ASN A 48 2.54 12.19 -13.67
CA ASN A 48 1.42 12.86 -13.03
C ASN A 48 0.92 12.23 -11.71
N THR A 49 1.63 11.28 -11.13
CA THR A 49 1.29 10.70 -9.82
C THR A 49 1.43 11.75 -8.72
N LYS A 50 0.46 11.80 -7.81
CA LYS A 50 0.40 12.74 -6.70
C LYS A 50 0.58 12.02 -5.38
N ILE A 51 1.62 12.38 -4.67
CA ILE A 51 2.00 11.83 -3.37
C ILE A 51 1.81 12.93 -2.34
N ASP A 52 0.93 12.72 -1.38
CA ASP A 52 0.65 13.65 -0.27
C ASP A 52 1.77 13.60 0.79
N ASN A 53 1.56 14.25 1.90
CA ASN A 53 2.53 14.36 2.98
C ASN A 53 2.71 13.04 3.76
N LEU A 54 3.91 12.82 4.29
CA LEU A 54 4.21 11.69 5.16
C LEU A 54 3.92 10.33 4.52
N VAL A 55 4.08 10.21 3.22
CA VAL A 55 3.96 8.95 2.49
C VAL A 55 5.32 8.28 2.43
N MET A 56 5.33 6.95 2.58
CA MET A 56 6.52 6.12 2.39
C MET A 56 6.36 5.24 1.17
N VAL A 57 7.30 5.32 0.24
CA VAL A 57 7.43 4.38 -0.89
C VAL A 57 8.73 3.62 -0.75
N GLY A 58 8.62 2.32 -0.57
CA GLY A 58 9.75 1.41 -0.40
C GLY A 58 10.58 1.21 -1.67
N HIS A 59 11.71 0.56 -1.51
CA HIS A 59 12.67 0.28 -2.58
C HIS A 59 12.08 -0.59 -3.70
N ASN A 60 12.56 -0.43 -4.91
CA ASN A 60 12.19 -1.25 -6.08
C ASN A 60 10.69 -1.19 -6.45
N CYS A 61 9.96 -0.18 -6.00
CA CYS A 61 8.57 0.01 -6.40
C CYS A 61 8.47 0.54 -7.83
N VAL A 62 7.49 0.05 -8.57
CA VAL A 62 7.11 0.55 -9.90
C VAL A 62 5.68 1.08 -9.80
N ILE A 63 5.54 2.37 -9.64
CA ILE A 63 4.25 3.04 -9.50
C ILE A 63 3.81 3.56 -10.87
N GLY A 64 2.61 3.19 -11.31
CA GLY A 64 2.03 3.62 -12.57
C GLY A 64 1.71 5.11 -12.62
N ARG A 65 1.09 5.56 -13.71
CA ARG A 65 0.74 6.96 -13.97
C ARG A 65 -0.55 7.36 -13.27
N ASN A 66 -0.71 8.66 -13.00
CA ASN A 66 -1.93 9.26 -12.45
C ASN A 66 -2.37 8.62 -11.11
N ASN A 67 -1.47 8.01 -10.36
CA ASN A 67 -1.82 7.47 -9.06
C ASN A 67 -1.98 8.58 -8.02
N LEU A 68 -2.78 8.33 -7.00
CA LEU A 68 -3.02 9.28 -5.92
C LEU A 68 -2.80 8.58 -4.58
N MET A 69 -1.86 9.07 -3.81
CA MET A 69 -1.53 8.56 -2.48
C MET A 69 -1.84 9.62 -1.44
N ALA A 70 -2.89 9.39 -0.64
CA ALA A 70 -3.23 10.29 0.46
C ALA A 70 -2.23 10.13 1.62
N ALA A 71 -2.25 11.09 2.53
CA ALA A 71 -1.29 11.20 3.63
C ALA A 71 -1.14 9.92 4.46
N HIS A 72 0.08 9.67 4.92
CA HIS A 72 0.47 8.49 5.70
C HIS A 72 0.29 7.15 4.99
N THR A 73 0.12 7.11 3.67
CA THR A 73 0.16 5.85 2.93
C THR A 73 1.56 5.24 3.02
N GLY A 74 1.63 3.93 3.28
CA GLY A 74 2.88 3.18 3.32
C GLY A 74 2.90 2.09 2.26
N ILE A 75 3.84 2.17 1.33
CA ILE A 75 4.06 1.17 0.28
C ILE A 75 5.38 0.46 0.59
N SER A 76 5.31 -0.83 0.86
CA SER A 76 6.51 -1.64 1.10
C SER A 76 7.32 -1.87 -0.18
N GLY A 77 8.49 -2.49 -0.06
CA GLY A 77 9.38 -2.72 -1.21
C GLY A 77 8.78 -3.62 -2.29
N SER A 78 9.22 -3.43 -3.52
CA SER A 78 8.88 -4.27 -4.69
C SER A 78 7.40 -4.32 -5.04
N VAL A 79 6.63 -3.31 -4.67
CA VAL A 79 5.23 -3.16 -5.07
C VAL A 79 5.14 -2.61 -6.48
N THR A 80 4.25 -3.18 -7.29
CA THR A 80 3.92 -2.68 -8.63
C THR A 80 2.48 -2.20 -8.65
N THR A 81 2.22 -1.01 -9.18
CA THR A 81 0.85 -0.54 -9.43
C THR A 81 0.61 -0.28 -10.91
N GLY A 82 -0.61 -0.53 -11.37
CA GLY A 82 -1.09 0.00 -12.64
C GLY A 82 -1.33 1.50 -12.58
N ASP A 83 -1.90 2.04 -13.66
CA ASP A 83 -2.28 3.45 -13.74
C ASP A 83 -3.57 3.75 -12.95
N ASN A 84 -3.79 5.01 -12.56
CA ASN A 84 -5.03 5.51 -11.94
C ASN A 84 -5.40 4.82 -10.61
N VAL A 85 -4.45 4.30 -9.86
CA VAL A 85 -4.69 3.68 -8.54
C VAL A 85 -4.83 4.78 -7.48
N MET A 86 -5.76 4.58 -6.55
CA MET A 86 -6.01 5.53 -5.46
C MET A 86 -5.80 4.86 -4.10
N PHE A 87 -4.97 5.48 -3.26
CA PHE A 87 -4.73 5.05 -1.88
C PHE A 87 -5.34 6.05 -0.91
N GLY A 88 -6.28 5.59 -0.10
CA GLY A 88 -6.82 6.34 1.02
C GLY A 88 -5.78 6.54 2.13
N GLY A 89 -5.96 7.58 2.93
CA GLY A 89 -5.01 7.91 4.01
C GLY A 89 -4.75 6.73 4.95
N ARG A 90 -3.50 6.58 5.35
CA ARG A 90 -3.02 5.47 6.21
C ARG A 90 -3.23 4.07 5.62
N ALA A 91 -3.42 3.94 4.32
CA ALA A 91 -3.37 2.64 3.67
C ALA A 91 -1.95 2.07 3.75
N GLY A 92 -1.85 0.78 4.02
CA GLY A 92 -0.57 0.05 4.04
C GLY A 92 -0.57 -1.06 3.00
N VAL A 93 0.52 -1.21 2.28
CA VAL A 93 0.69 -2.27 1.27
C VAL A 93 1.91 -3.11 1.61
N GLY A 94 1.71 -4.42 1.72
CA GLY A 94 2.79 -5.38 1.93
C GLY A 94 3.75 -5.45 0.74
N ASP A 95 4.89 -6.08 0.94
CA ASP A 95 5.93 -6.22 -0.09
C ASP A 95 5.53 -7.17 -1.22
N HIS A 96 6.11 -6.96 -2.41
CA HIS A 96 5.92 -7.82 -3.60
C HIS A 96 4.46 -7.96 -4.07
N ILE A 97 3.62 -6.96 -3.82
CA ILE A 97 2.20 -6.96 -4.21
C ILE A 97 2.03 -6.21 -5.54
N THR A 98 1.13 -6.73 -6.36
CA THR A 98 0.67 -6.08 -7.58
C THR A 98 -0.74 -5.51 -7.40
N ILE A 99 -0.90 -4.22 -7.73
CA ILE A 99 -2.20 -3.53 -7.66
C ILE A 99 -2.61 -3.14 -9.07
N GLY A 100 -3.73 -3.68 -9.53
CA GLY A 100 -4.23 -3.48 -10.88
C GLY A 100 -4.68 -2.05 -11.17
N GLU A 101 -4.70 -1.70 -12.45
CA GLU A 101 -5.13 -0.39 -12.95
C GLU A 101 -6.50 0.02 -12.38
N GLY A 102 -6.65 1.29 -12.00
CA GLY A 102 -7.90 1.84 -11.48
C GLY A 102 -8.37 1.28 -10.14
N ALA A 103 -7.57 0.43 -9.47
CA ALA A 103 -7.92 -0.09 -8.17
C ALA A 103 -7.94 1.01 -7.10
N ARG A 104 -8.72 0.78 -6.04
CA ARG A 104 -8.86 1.71 -4.92
C ARG A 104 -8.62 1.00 -3.61
N VAL A 105 -7.75 1.56 -2.81
CA VAL A 105 -7.46 1.10 -1.45
C VAL A 105 -8.09 2.08 -0.47
N ALA A 106 -9.05 1.62 0.31
CA ALA A 106 -9.74 2.46 1.29
C ALA A 106 -8.78 2.92 2.41
N ALA A 107 -9.13 4.03 3.05
CA ALA A 107 -8.34 4.56 4.17
C ALA A 107 -8.17 3.51 5.29
N GLY A 108 -6.96 3.42 5.83
CA GLY A 108 -6.61 2.49 6.90
C GLY A 108 -6.59 1.01 6.49
N ALA A 109 -6.75 0.69 5.21
CA ALA A 109 -6.69 -0.69 4.76
C ALA A 109 -5.27 -1.25 4.76
N GLY A 110 -5.12 -2.52 5.13
CA GLY A 110 -3.86 -3.27 5.03
C GLY A 110 -3.91 -4.29 3.90
N VAL A 111 -3.20 -4.02 2.83
CA VAL A 111 -3.17 -4.87 1.63
C VAL A 111 -2.10 -5.94 1.79
N LEU A 112 -2.50 -7.20 1.80
CA LEU A 112 -1.60 -8.36 1.96
C LEU A 112 -1.70 -9.34 0.78
N ALA A 113 -2.38 -8.97 -0.30
CA ALA A 113 -2.53 -9.76 -1.52
C ALA A 113 -2.74 -8.85 -2.72
N ASP A 114 -2.50 -9.37 -3.92
CA ASP A 114 -2.70 -8.65 -5.17
C ASP A 114 -4.15 -8.18 -5.33
N ILE A 115 -4.31 -6.96 -5.86
CA ILE A 115 -5.63 -6.37 -6.12
C ILE A 115 -5.89 -6.36 -7.63
N PRO A 116 -6.96 -7.02 -8.11
CA PRO A 116 -7.35 -6.95 -9.50
C PRO A 116 -7.69 -5.53 -9.97
N PRO A 117 -7.58 -5.25 -11.29
CA PRO A 117 -7.94 -3.95 -11.85
C PRO A 117 -9.37 -3.52 -11.50
N GLY A 118 -9.56 -2.23 -11.19
CA GLY A 118 -10.85 -1.61 -10.94
C GLY A 118 -11.53 -1.99 -9.63
N GLU A 119 -10.94 -2.86 -8.82
CA GLU A 119 -11.54 -3.26 -7.54
C GLU A 119 -11.29 -2.23 -6.44
N THR A 120 -12.22 -2.17 -5.48
CA THR A 120 -12.07 -1.39 -4.25
C THR A 120 -11.93 -2.34 -3.06
N TRP A 121 -10.81 -2.23 -2.36
CA TRP A 121 -10.49 -3.06 -1.21
C TRP A 121 -10.45 -2.26 0.09
N SER A 122 -10.84 -2.90 1.20
CA SER A 122 -10.97 -2.28 2.51
C SER A 122 -10.69 -3.29 3.62
N GLY A 123 -10.38 -2.78 4.81
CA GLY A 123 -10.17 -3.59 6.01
C GLY A 123 -8.73 -4.03 6.22
N TYR A 124 -8.53 -4.84 7.27
CA TYR A 124 -7.24 -5.43 7.60
C TYR A 124 -7.45 -6.91 7.97
N PRO A 125 -6.95 -7.89 7.19
CA PRO A 125 -6.40 -7.69 5.84
C PRO A 125 -7.42 -7.08 4.88
N ALA A 126 -6.95 -6.30 3.90
CA ALA A 126 -7.82 -5.69 2.91
C ALA A 126 -8.45 -6.78 2.01
N LYS A 127 -9.71 -6.58 1.69
CA LYS A 127 -10.50 -7.45 0.83
C LYS A 127 -11.53 -6.61 0.05
N PRO A 128 -12.19 -7.16 -0.96
CA PRO A 128 -13.22 -6.43 -1.69
C PRO A 128 -14.22 -5.75 -0.73
N ILE A 129 -14.51 -4.47 -0.95
CA ILE A 129 -15.27 -3.66 0.02
C ILE A 129 -16.65 -4.26 0.33
N ARG A 130 -17.32 -4.82 -0.69
CA ARG A 130 -18.63 -5.47 -0.51
C ARG A 130 -18.55 -6.69 0.42
N GLN A 131 -17.42 -7.42 0.38
CA GLN A 131 -17.17 -8.55 1.27
C GLN A 131 -16.90 -8.03 2.68
N SER A 132 -16.02 -7.06 2.85
CA SER A 132 -15.69 -6.44 4.13
C SER A 132 -16.94 -5.93 4.85
N LEU A 133 -17.81 -5.19 4.14
CA LEU A 133 -19.05 -4.66 4.71
C LEU A 133 -20.04 -5.78 5.08
N ARG A 134 -20.19 -6.81 4.26
CA ARG A 134 -21.06 -7.96 4.59
C ARG A 134 -20.60 -8.68 5.84
N GLU A 135 -19.30 -8.92 5.98
CA GLU A 135 -18.71 -9.57 7.16
C GLU A 135 -18.91 -8.71 8.42
N ALA A 136 -18.68 -7.40 8.32
CA ALA A 136 -18.89 -6.48 9.45
C ALA A 136 -20.35 -6.48 9.91
N VAL A 137 -21.31 -6.41 8.99
CA VAL A 137 -22.75 -6.47 9.29
C VAL A 137 -23.14 -7.82 9.88
N TRP A 138 -22.64 -8.93 9.31
CA TRP A 138 -22.89 -10.27 9.82
C TRP A 138 -22.38 -10.42 11.25
N LEU A 139 -21.13 -10.01 11.50
CA LEU A 139 -20.53 -10.08 12.84
C LEU A 139 -21.31 -9.24 13.85
N ALA A 140 -21.72 -8.02 13.51
CA ALA A 140 -22.53 -7.17 14.35
C ALA A 140 -23.87 -7.82 14.74
N LYS A 141 -24.54 -8.50 13.78
CA LYS A 141 -25.77 -9.25 14.04
C LYS A 141 -25.55 -10.43 15.00
N GLN A 142 -24.43 -11.19 14.85
CA GLN A 142 -24.11 -12.30 15.75
C GLN A 142 -23.89 -11.83 17.20
N VAL A 143 -23.20 -10.72 17.37
CA VAL A 143 -22.95 -10.12 18.70
C VAL A 143 -24.25 -9.66 19.33
N SER A 144 -25.15 -9.00 18.59
CA SER A 144 -26.44 -8.53 19.09
C SER A 144 -27.38 -9.68 19.49
N SER A 145 -27.43 -10.77 18.71
CA SER A 145 -28.28 -11.93 18.98
C SER A 145 -27.86 -12.72 20.23
N ARG A 146 -26.57 -12.66 20.62
CA ARG A 146 -26.06 -13.29 21.84
C ARG A 146 -26.40 -12.50 23.11
N LYS A 147 -26.56 -11.17 23.03
CA LYS A 147 -27.02 -10.36 24.18
C LYS A 147 -28.45 -10.69 24.59
N GLY A 148 -29.37 -10.85 23.65
CA GLY A 148 -30.76 -11.18 23.94
C GLY A 148 -31.00 -12.59 24.54
N ARG A 149 -30.02 -13.51 24.39
CA ARG A 149 -30.10 -14.86 25.01
C ARG A 149 -29.55 -14.95 26.42
N ARG A 150 -28.88 -13.92 26.94
CA ARG A 150 -28.33 -13.88 28.30
C ARG A 150 -29.24 -13.15 29.28
N GLU A 151 -30.26 -12.47 28.77
CA GLU A 151 -31.23 -11.72 29.59
C GLU A 151 -32.62 -12.41 29.67
N SER A 152 -32.75 -13.61 29.10
CA SER A 152 -33.90 -14.51 29.24
C SER A 152 -33.50 -15.78 30.04
#